data_2e347b33a696b00006cff2d625ccd7f1
#
_entry.id   2e347b33a696b00006cff2d625ccd7f1
#
_cell.length_a   1.000
_cell.length_b   1.000
_cell.length_c   1.000
_cell.angle_alpha   90.00
_cell.angle_beta   90.00
_cell.angle_gamma   90.00
#
_symmetry.space_group_name_H-M   'P 1'
#
loop_
_entity.id
_entity.type
_entity.pdbx_description
1 polymer ?
#
loop_
_entity_poly.entity_id
_entity_poly.type
_entity_poly.pdbx_seq_one_letter_code
_entity_poly.pdbx_strand_id
1 'polypeptide(L)'
;MAEANRRSDNSVIQEISKKFRLSFSVVSFVIVTLFAVIIRYVFAPVADYFSFLPDTSVTLIISIVFFLTLTGLFLSLKISKQVIRIIQDYSNRLERILSITSDLREEVYGDILLEKIAEAAQSMTRSDAVSILMLESDSLVFKVTKGENAAGLAGTTVERGKGIAGWVADNGMPLRIPDVSKDSRFAPSIDVLAGSEAKSVLCVPLQTRSGIIGVLELLNGHQGHAYRGRDEEIIMYLAGQAAISIIKTQFVEDQKNYEIHITEMLLEAIDFHMPEKQGHSRRVARYSNMIAKSLDMPESEKKRLYFASLLHDVGFLKIHSDNSFKKEEFMKHPVVGYEMIKPINFYADIAPFILHHHERYDGFGYPAKLKGAIIPIEARIIAIAEAFDTMVSNTSYRVPLSTSLAIEELQRNAGTQFDPDLVKKFVETMELQDQKEGLS
;
A
#
# COMPACT_ATOMS: atom_id res chain seq x y z
N MET A 1 14.83 -9.33 8.08
CA MET A 1 13.78 -9.75 9.04
C MET A 1 12.91 -10.91 8.50
N ALA A 2 12.49 -10.94 7.25
CA ALA A 2 11.66 -12.02 6.67
C ALA A 2 12.34 -13.42 6.67
N GLU A 3 13.64 -13.51 6.42
CA GLU A 3 14.38 -14.79 6.45
C GLU A 3 14.59 -15.35 7.87
N ALA A 4 14.72 -14.48 8.86
CA ALA A 4 14.81 -14.90 10.26
C ALA A 4 13.49 -15.45 10.80
N ASN A 5 12.35 -14.87 10.41
CA ASN A 5 11.02 -15.38 10.73
C ASN A 5 10.74 -16.71 10.03
N ARG A 6 11.13 -16.88 8.75
CA ARG A 6 10.97 -18.18 8.03
C ARG A 6 11.73 -19.32 8.70
N ARG A 7 12.92 -19.04 9.26
CA ARG A 7 13.68 -20.06 10.01
C ARG A 7 13.01 -20.40 11.34
N SER A 8 12.40 -19.43 12.01
CA SER A 8 11.67 -19.59 13.26
C SER A 8 10.42 -20.48 13.07
N ASP A 9 9.58 -20.20 12.06
CA ASP A 9 8.32 -20.91 11.84
C ASP A 9 8.52 -22.34 11.37
N ASN A 10 9.50 -22.58 10.47
CA ASN A 10 9.90 -23.93 10.11
C ASN A 10 10.44 -24.74 11.31
N SER A 11 11.12 -24.09 12.24
CA SER A 11 11.61 -24.71 13.46
C SER A 11 10.47 -25.12 14.39
N VAL A 12 9.43 -24.30 14.52
CA VAL A 12 8.23 -24.57 15.33
C VAL A 12 7.42 -25.73 14.76
N ILE A 13 7.19 -25.76 13.44
CA ILE A 13 6.49 -26.88 12.76
C ILE A 13 7.27 -28.18 12.90
N GLN A 14 8.60 -28.13 12.74
CA GLN A 14 9.47 -29.28 12.96
C GLN A 14 9.44 -29.74 14.41
N GLU A 15 9.39 -28.84 15.37
CA GLU A 15 9.31 -29.16 16.79
C GLU A 15 7.95 -29.76 17.16
N ILE A 16 6.84 -29.23 16.66
CA ILE A 16 5.49 -29.80 16.81
C ILE A 16 5.45 -31.21 16.20
N SER A 17 5.96 -31.37 14.98
CA SER A 17 6.05 -32.68 14.30
C SER A 17 6.91 -33.68 15.08
N LYS A 18 8.01 -33.22 15.70
CA LYS A 18 8.89 -34.04 16.53
C LYS A 18 8.21 -34.43 17.84
N LYS A 19 7.54 -33.48 18.51
CA LYS A 19 6.77 -33.74 19.74
C LYS A 19 5.60 -34.70 19.49
N PHE A 20 4.89 -34.52 18.37
CA PHE A 20 3.79 -35.41 17.98
C PHE A 20 4.28 -36.84 17.70
N ARG A 21 5.39 -37.00 16.95
CA ARG A 21 6.01 -38.32 16.72
C ARG A 21 6.51 -38.96 18.01
N LEU A 22 7.11 -38.17 18.90
CA LEU A 22 7.62 -38.66 20.18
C LEU A 22 6.47 -39.09 21.11
N SER A 23 5.43 -38.28 21.24
CA SER A 23 4.23 -38.58 22.01
C SER A 23 3.53 -39.85 21.48
N PHE A 24 3.44 -39.98 20.18
CA PHE A 24 2.84 -41.13 19.51
C PHE A 24 3.66 -42.41 19.71
N SER A 25 5.01 -42.32 19.60
CA SER A 25 5.91 -43.43 19.88
C SER A 25 5.84 -43.89 21.32
N VAL A 26 5.72 -42.93 22.27
CA VAL A 26 5.58 -43.21 23.70
C VAL A 26 4.25 -43.93 23.99
N VAL A 27 3.14 -43.42 23.41
CA VAL A 27 1.82 -44.05 23.56
C VAL A 27 1.82 -45.47 22.97
N SER A 28 2.40 -45.68 21.80
CA SER A 28 2.53 -47.00 21.15
C SER A 28 3.39 -47.93 22.00
N PHE A 29 4.50 -47.43 22.55
CA PHE A 29 5.39 -48.23 23.42
C PHE A 29 4.67 -48.63 24.72
N VAL A 30 3.92 -47.71 25.34
CA VAL A 30 3.12 -47.97 26.53
C VAL A 30 2.04 -49.02 26.26
N ILE A 31 1.34 -48.94 25.10
CA ILE A 31 0.33 -49.94 24.74
C ILE A 31 0.96 -51.32 24.55
N VAL A 32 2.10 -51.40 23.84
CA VAL A 32 2.81 -52.67 23.62
C VAL A 32 3.32 -53.24 24.94
N THR A 33 3.86 -52.41 25.82
CA THR A 33 4.36 -52.85 27.14
C THR A 33 3.21 -53.28 28.05
N LEU A 34 2.11 -52.54 28.09
CA LEU A 34 0.90 -52.91 28.84
C LEU A 34 0.33 -54.25 28.38
N PHE A 35 0.36 -54.45 27.06
CA PHE A 35 -0.11 -55.67 26.44
C PHE A 35 0.81 -56.88 26.77
N ALA A 36 2.15 -56.68 26.74
CA ALA A 36 3.10 -57.69 27.17
C ALA A 36 2.92 -58.05 28.67
N VAL A 37 2.63 -57.04 29.51
CA VAL A 37 2.31 -57.26 30.94
C VAL A 37 1.00 -58.03 31.10
N ILE A 38 -0.03 -57.69 30.34
CA ILE A 38 -1.32 -58.40 30.35
C ILE A 38 -1.13 -59.88 29.93
N ILE A 39 -0.36 -60.11 28.87
CA ILE A 39 -0.02 -61.47 28.44
C ILE A 39 0.68 -62.22 29.58
N ARG A 40 1.67 -61.62 30.22
CA ARG A 40 2.46 -62.27 31.27
C ARG A 40 1.69 -62.52 32.54
N TYR A 41 0.86 -61.58 33.00
CA TYR A 41 0.21 -61.66 34.32
C TYR A 41 -1.23 -62.13 34.27
N VAL A 42 -1.92 -62.01 33.15
CA VAL A 42 -3.31 -62.46 33.01
C VAL A 42 -3.38 -63.78 32.23
N PHE A 43 -2.65 -63.92 31.14
CA PHE A 43 -2.73 -65.14 30.34
C PHE A 43 -1.80 -66.26 30.79
N ALA A 44 -0.62 -65.99 31.38
CA ALA A 44 0.23 -67.05 31.91
C ALA A 44 -0.42 -67.88 33.05
N PRO A 45 -1.07 -67.26 34.04
CA PRO A 45 -1.84 -68.01 35.04
C PRO A 45 -3.07 -68.72 34.47
N VAL A 46 -3.69 -68.15 33.43
CA VAL A 46 -4.85 -68.76 32.75
C VAL A 46 -4.41 -69.89 31.80
N ALA A 47 -3.22 -69.87 31.27
CA ALA A 47 -2.65 -70.97 30.46
C ALA A 47 -2.51 -72.25 31.29
N ASP A 48 -2.16 -72.18 32.57
CA ASP A 48 -2.13 -73.35 33.47
C ASP A 48 -3.53 -73.93 33.70
N TYR A 49 -4.58 -73.10 33.64
CA TYR A 49 -5.98 -73.52 33.75
C TYR A 49 -6.52 -74.17 32.45
N PHE A 50 -5.92 -73.82 31.27
CA PHE A 50 -6.23 -74.36 29.96
C PHE A 50 -5.18 -75.35 29.47
N SER A 51 -4.59 -76.15 30.38
CA SER A 51 -3.62 -77.21 30.11
C SER A 51 -4.10 -78.29 29.16
N PHE A 52 -5.37 -78.28 28.75
CA PHE A 52 -5.95 -79.14 27.74
C PHE A 52 -5.86 -78.57 26.29
N LEU A 53 -5.43 -77.30 26.10
CA LEU A 53 -5.22 -76.74 24.78
C LEU A 53 -3.82 -77.08 24.28
N PRO A 54 -3.66 -77.56 23.01
CA PRO A 54 -2.34 -77.78 22.43
C PRO A 54 -1.51 -76.46 22.45
N ASP A 55 -0.22 -76.58 22.73
CA ASP A 55 0.76 -75.47 22.69
C ASP A 55 0.69 -74.62 21.40
N THR A 56 0.25 -75.24 20.30
CA THR A 56 0.00 -74.59 19.01
C THR A 56 -1.12 -73.53 19.09
N SER A 57 -2.14 -73.69 19.91
CA SER A 57 -3.25 -72.75 20.01
C SER A 57 -2.85 -71.45 20.76
N VAL A 58 -2.02 -71.53 21.77
CA VAL A 58 -1.50 -70.39 22.51
C VAL A 58 -0.55 -69.57 21.67
N THR A 59 0.33 -70.27 20.91
CA THR A 59 1.27 -69.66 20.00
C THR A 59 0.56 -68.94 18.84
N LEU A 60 -0.53 -69.50 18.33
CA LEU A 60 -1.36 -68.88 17.30
C LEU A 60 -2.02 -67.58 17.77
N ILE A 61 -2.60 -67.56 18.99
CA ILE A 61 -3.23 -66.38 19.58
C ILE A 61 -2.20 -65.25 19.77
N ILE A 62 -1.01 -65.58 20.33
CA ILE A 62 0.07 -64.61 20.48
C ILE A 62 0.51 -64.03 19.13
N SER A 63 0.63 -64.87 18.11
CA SER A 63 0.99 -64.44 16.76
C SER A 63 -0.05 -63.55 16.09
N ILE A 64 -1.34 -63.84 16.26
CA ILE A 64 -2.45 -63.00 15.75
C ILE A 64 -2.44 -61.64 16.43
N VAL A 65 -2.28 -61.62 17.75
CA VAL A 65 -2.25 -60.35 18.49
C VAL A 65 -1.02 -59.55 18.15
N PHE A 66 0.15 -60.16 18.01
CA PHE A 66 1.37 -59.46 17.54
C PHE A 66 1.16 -58.86 16.13
N PHE A 67 0.55 -59.63 15.22
CA PHE A 67 0.27 -59.14 13.88
C PHE A 67 -0.75 -57.98 13.86
N LEU A 68 -1.80 -58.05 14.70
CA LEU A 68 -2.78 -56.96 14.82
C LEU A 68 -2.17 -55.70 15.42
N THR A 69 -1.27 -55.82 16.40
CA THR A 69 -0.57 -54.65 17.00
C THR A 69 0.41 -54.03 15.98
N LEU A 70 1.13 -54.85 15.20
CA LEU A 70 2.06 -54.37 14.18
C LEU A 70 1.31 -53.66 13.03
N THR A 71 0.18 -54.20 12.59
CA THR A 71 -0.67 -53.60 11.54
C THR A 71 -1.31 -52.31 12.06
N GLY A 72 -1.77 -52.25 13.30
CA GLY A 72 -2.26 -51.03 13.95
C GLY A 72 -1.20 -49.93 14.04
N LEU A 73 0.04 -50.30 14.41
CA LEU A 73 1.17 -49.36 14.45
C LEU A 73 1.49 -48.82 13.04
N PHE A 74 1.55 -49.72 12.04
CA PHE A 74 1.80 -49.33 10.65
C PHE A 74 0.73 -48.39 10.09
N LEU A 75 -0.55 -48.70 10.32
CA LEU A 75 -1.67 -47.86 9.90
C LEU A 75 -1.62 -46.48 10.56
N SER A 76 -1.32 -46.42 11.84
CA SER A 76 -1.20 -45.23 12.61
C SER A 76 -0.03 -44.33 12.13
N LEU A 77 1.14 -44.90 11.84
CA LEU A 77 2.26 -44.16 11.23
C LEU A 77 1.90 -43.60 9.84
N LYS A 78 1.13 -44.38 9.05
CA LYS A 78 0.65 -43.90 7.73
C LYS A 78 -0.32 -42.73 7.86
N ILE A 79 -1.27 -42.81 8.77
CA ILE A 79 -2.22 -41.71 9.06
C ILE A 79 -1.48 -40.47 9.58
N SER A 80 -0.56 -40.64 10.52
CA SER A 80 0.26 -39.54 11.06
C SER A 80 1.05 -38.84 9.95
N LYS A 81 1.70 -39.57 9.05
CA LYS A 81 2.40 -38.97 7.90
C LYS A 81 1.45 -38.23 6.98
N GLN A 82 0.25 -38.72 6.78
CA GLN A 82 -0.75 -38.08 5.92
C GLN A 82 -1.27 -36.79 6.55
N VAL A 83 -1.56 -36.78 7.85
CA VAL A 83 -1.98 -35.58 8.60
C VAL A 83 -0.88 -34.51 8.60
N ILE A 84 0.38 -34.90 8.86
CA ILE A 84 1.52 -33.97 8.81
C ILE A 84 1.67 -33.33 7.41
N ARG A 85 1.50 -34.10 6.34
CA ARG A 85 1.54 -33.55 4.97
C ARG A 85 0.43 -32.54 4.72
N ILE A 86 -0.78 -32.83 5.19
CA ILE A 86 -1.93 -31.93 5.05
C ILE A 86 -1.67 -30.63 5.80
N ILE A 87 -1.16 -30.71 7.05
CA ILE A 87 -0.83 -29.52 7.85
C ILE A 87 0.28 -28.69 7.19
N GLN A 88 1.35 -29.35 6.69
CA GLN A 88 2.43 -28.65 5.99
C GLN A 88 1.94 -27.97 4.70
N ASP A 89 1.12 -28.66 3.90
CA ASP A 89 0.55 -28.08 2.69
C ASP A 89 -0.35 -26.87 3.01
N TYR A 90 -1.13 -26.96 4.08
CA TYR A 90 -1.96 -25.84 4.57
C TYR A 90 -1.13 -24.67 5.07
N SER A 91 -0.08 -24.93 5.86
CA SER A 91 0.84 -23.89 6.36
C SER A 91 1.57 -23.17 5.21
N ASN A 92 2.13 -23.91 4.26
CA ASN A 92 2.81 -23.35 3.11
C ASN A 92 1.90 -22.47 2.23
N ARG A 93 0.61 -22.80 2.19
CA ARG A 93 -0.40 -22.00 1.46
C ARG A 93 -0.74 -20.73 2.21
N LEU A 94 -0.93 -20.80 3.54
CA LEU A 94 -1.14 -19.64 4.38
C LEU A 94 0.04 -18.65 4.27
N GLU A 95 1.28 -19.14 4.31
CA GLU A 95 2.47 -18.32 4.13
C GLU A 95 2.47 -17.60 2.76
N ARG A 96 2.11 -18.31 1.68
CA ARG A 96 2.01 -17.68 0.35
C ARG A 96 0.94 -16.61 0.30
N ILE A 97 -0.25 -16.87 0.86
CA ILE A 97 -1.33 -15.88 0.94
C ILE A 97 -0.89 -14.67 1.75
N LEU A 98 -0.25 -14.89 2.90
CA LEU A 98 0.25 -13.80 3.75
C LEU A 98 1.37 -12.99 3.09
N SER A 99 2.29 -13.63 2.36
CA SER A 99 3.33 -12.89 1.64
C SER A 99 2.74 -12.03 0.52
N ILE A 100 1.84 -12.58 -0.29
CA ILE A 100 1.17 -11.83 -1.36
C ILE A 100 0.36 -10.65 -0.79
N THR A 101 -0.39 -10.87 0.31
CA THR A 101 -1.16 -9.80 0.96
C THR A 101 -0.26 -8.75 1.62
N SER A 102 0.93 -9.10 2.09
CA SER A 102 1.92 -8.13 2.57
C SER A 102 2.42 -7.26 1.42
N ASP A 103 2.80 -7.87 0.31
CA ASP A 103 3.31 -7.17 -0.87
C ASP A 103 2.25 -6.21 -1.47
N LEU A 104 0.97 -6.61 -1.46
CA LEU A 104 -0.15 -5.77 -1.89
C LEU A 104 -0.40 -4.55 -0.97
N ARG A 105 -0.01 -4.62 0.31
CA ARG A 105 -0.20 -3.50 1.26
C ARG A 105 0.83 -2.39 1.11
N GLU A 106 2.01 -2.71 0.57
CA GLU A 106 3.12 -1.75 0.39
C GLU A 106 3.03 -1.02 -0.96
N GLU A 107 2.23 -1.50 -1.90
CA GLU A 107 2.10 -0.90 -3.22
C GLU A 107 1.21 0.35 -3.18
N VAL A 108 1.73 1.45 -3.72
CA VAL A 108 1.06 2.77 -3.75
C VAL A 108 0.50 3.09 -5.14
N TYR A 109 0.98 2.43 -6.20
CA TYR A 109 0.56 2.71 -7.58
C TYR A 109 -0.54 1.74 -8.03
N GLY A 110 -1.72 2.30 -8.38
CA GLY A 110 -2.92 1.52 -8.70
C GLY A 110 -2.74 0.49 -9.81
N ASP A 111 -2.08 0.85 -10.92
CA ASP A 111 -1.87 -0.07 -12.05
C ASP A 111 -0.95 -1.23 -11.69
N ILE A 112 0.15 -0.97 -10.98
CA ILE A 112 1.09 -1.99 -10.50
C ILE A 112 0.41 -2.93 -9.50
N LEU A 113 -0.45 -2.39 -8.64
CA LEU A 113 -1.23 -3.19 -7.69
C LEU A 113 -2.15 -4.17 -8.42
N LEU A 114 -2.89 -3.72 -9.43
CA LEU A 114 -3.78 -4.59 -10.20
C LEU A 114 -3.02 -5.70 -10.93
N GLU A 115 -1.85 -5.38 -11.50
CA GLU A 115 -1.00 -6.39 -12.13
C GLU A 115 -0.52 -7.46 -11.14
N LYS A 116 -0.07 -7.07 -9.95
CA LYS A 116 0.35 -7.99 -8.90
C LYS A 116 -0.80 -8.89 -8.42
N ILE A 117 -2.01 -8.35 -8.31
CA ILE A 117 -3.21 -9.14 -7.97
C ILE A 117 -3.46 -10.20 -9.05
N ALA A 118 -3.42 -9.82 -10.33
CA ALA A 118 -3.63 -10.74 -11.44
C ALA A 118 -2.56 -11.86 -11.46
N GLU A 119 -1.29 -11.50 -11.29
CA GLU A 119 -0.17 -12.49 -11.21
C GLU A 119 -0.33 -13.45 -10.03
N ALA A 120 -0.72 -12.93 -8.87
CA ALA A 120 -0.98 -13.75 -7.69
C ALA A 120 -2.11 -14.76 -7.94
N ALA A 121 -3.24 -14.29 -8.48
CA ALA A 121 -4.39 -15.13 -8.81
C ALA A 121 -4.03 -16.22 -9.84
N GLN A 122 -3.32 -15.84 -10.90
CA GLN A 122 -2.85 -16.76 -11.94
C GLN A 122 -1.90 -17.83 -11.36
N SER A 123 -0.94 -17.42 -10.56
CA SER A 123 0.03 -18.34 -9.93
C SER A 123 -0.64 -19.34 -8.97
N MET A 124 -1.64 -18.88 -8.19
CA MET A 124 -2.34 -19.71 -7.21
C MET A 124 -3.21 -20.79 -7.86
N THR A 125 -3.84 -20.47 -8.99
CA THR A 125 -4.81 -21.32 -9.67
C THR A 125 -4.24 -22.01 -10.92
N ARG A 126 -3.06 -21.56 -11.38
CA ARG A 126 -2.46 -21.96 -12.66
C ARG A 126 -3.43 -21.78 -13.82
N SER A 127 -4.13 -20.66 -13.83
CA SER A 127 -5.07 -20.28 -14.89
C SER A 127 -4.32 -19.87 -16.15
N ASP A 128 -4.91 -20.16 -17.31
CA ASP A 128 -4.36 -19.75 -18.61
C ASP A 128 -4.45 -18.24 -18.79
N ALA A 129 -5.58 -17.64 -18.33
CA ALA A 129 -5.77 -16.21 -18.36
C ALA A 129 -6.43 -15.69 -17.09
N VAL A 130 -6.14 -14.42 -16.75
CA VAL A 130 -6.72 -13.68 -15.62
C VAL A 130 -7.04 -12.28 -16.06
N SER A 131 -8.23 -11.80 -15.70
CA SER A 131 -8.67 -10.42 -15.95
C SER A 131 -9.16 -9.75 -14.68
N ILE A 132 -8.84 -8.48 -14.52
CA ILE A 132 -9.43 -7.61 -13.50
C ILE A 132 -10.24 -6.55 -14.22
N LEU A 133 -11.53 -6.53 -13.91
CA LEU A 133 -12.45 -5.52 -14.41
C LEU A 133 -12.90 -4.66 -13.25
N MET A 134 -12.76 -3.33 -13.40
CA MET A 134 -13.20 -2.36 -12.40
C MET A 134 -14.55 -1.77 -12.80
N LEU A 135 -15.42 -1.57 -11.80
CA LEU A 135 -16.71 -0.97 -12.01
C LEU A 135 -16.56 0.56 -12.14
N GLU A 136 -16.88 1.10 -13.30
CA GLU A 136 -16.92 2.53 -13.59
C GLU A 136 -18.34 2.92 -14.00
N SER A 137 -18.98 3.75 -13.19
CA SER A 137 -20.42 4.07 -13.34
C SER A 137 -21.29 2.82 -13.36
N ASP A 138 -21.76 2.38 -14.50
CA ASP A 138 -22.63 1.20 -14.65
C ASP A 138 -22.05 0.15 -15.63
N SER A 139 -20.74 0.20 -15.84
CA SER A 139 -20.02 -0.73 -16.72
C SER A 139 -18.75 -1.23 -16.07
N LEU A 140 -18.35 -2.45 -16.39
CA LEU A 140 -17.07 -3.02 -16.03
C LEU A 140 -16.05 -2.71 -17.11
N VAL A 141 -14.91 -2.15 -16.73
CA VAL A 141 -13.80 -1.80 -17.63
C VAL A 141 -12.64 -2.76 -17.37
N PHE A 142 -12.14 -3.42 -18.42
CA PHE A 142 -10.93 -4.22 -18.32
C PHE A 142 -9.72 -3.34 -18.01
N LYS A 143 -9.16 -3.46 -16.81
CA LYS A 143 -7.96 -2.73 -16.38
C LYS A 143 -6.69 -3.55 -16.57
N VAL A 144 -6.73 -4.82 -16.21
CA VAL A 144 -5.61 -5.75 -16.38
C VAL A 144 -6.10 -7.04 -16.99
N THR A 145 -5.33 -7.53 -17.96
CA THR A 145 -5.55 -8.85 -18.56
C THR A 145 -4.20 -9.55 -18.74
N LYS A 146 -4.10 -10.79 -18.29
CA LYS A 146 -2.91 -11.64 -18.43
C LYS A 146 -3.30 -12.95 -19.14
N GLY A 147 -2.53 -13.37 -20.14
CA GLY A 147 -2.78 -14.58 -20.96
C GLY A 147 -2.20 -14.40 -22.36
N GLU A 148 -2.14 -15.48 -23.16
CA GLU A 148 -1.44 -15.49 -24.47
C GLU A 148 -1.97 -14.47 -25.49
N ASN A 149 -3.24 -14.04 -25.39
CA ASN A 149 -3.87 -13.08 -26.32
C ASN A 149 -4.54 -11.90 -25.64
N ALA A 150 -4.14 -11.58 -24.41
CA ALA A 150 -4.79 -10.58 -23.55
C ALA A 150 -4.56 -9.12 -24.01
N ALA A 151 -3.62 -8.83 -24.91
CA ALA A 151 -3.15 -7.47 -25.21
C ALA A 151 -4.18 -6.54 -25.89
N GLY A 152 -5.35 -7.05 -26.32
CA GLY A 152 -6.37 -6.23 -27.00
C GLY A 152 -7.56 -5.81 -26.14
N LEU A 153 -7.64 -6.26 -24.89
CA LEU A 153 -8.83 -6.09 -24.04
C LEU A 153 -8.79 -4.88 -23.12
N ALA A 154 -7.60 -4.38 -22.80
CA ALA A 154 -7.46 -3.22 -21.93
C ALA A 154 -8.30 -2.03 -22.43
N GLY A 155 -9.16 -1.51 -21.55
CA GLY A 155 -10.08 -0.41 -21.87
C GLY A 155 -11.41 -0.82 -22.52
N THR A 156 -11.61 -2.09 -22.90
CA THR A 156 -12.93 -2.57 -23.35
C THR A 156 -13.90 -2.63 -22.17
N THR A 157 -15.20 -2.55 -22.46
CA THR A 157 -16.25 -2.46 -21.45
C THR A 157 -17.25 -3.62 -21.55
N VAL A 158 -17.74 -4.03 -20.40
CA VAL A 158 -18.85 -5.00 -20.25
C VAL A 158 -19.95 -4.34 -19.43
N GLU A 159 -21.19 -4.37 -19.94
CA GLU A 159 -22.32 -3.85 -19.17
C GLU A 159 -22.59 -4.71 -17.94
N ARG A 160 -22.94 -4.04 -16.84
CA ARG A 160 -23.36 -4.71 -15.61
C ARG A 160 -24.54 -5.64 -15.90
N GLY A 161 -24.54 -6.85 -15.33
CA GLY A 161 -25.53 -7.88 -15.57
C GLY A 161 -25.34 -8.70 -16.87
N LYS A 162 -24.44 -8.30 -17.79
CA LYS A 162 -24.17 -9.05 -19.02
C LYS A 162 -22.93 -9.94 -18.89
N GLY A 163 -22.99 -11.14 -19.43
CA GLY A 163 -21.92 -12.12 -19.34
C GLY A 163 -21.67 -12.64 -17.93
N ILE A 164 -20.60 -13.38 -17.74
CA ILE A 164 -20.18 -13.93 -16.42
C ILE A 164 -19.74 -12.82 -15.48
N ALA A 165 -18.82 -11.97 -15.94
CA ALA A 165 -18.29 -10.87 -15.15
C ALA A 165 -19.40 -9.87 -14.74
N GLY A 166 -20.27 -9.49 -15.68
CA GLY A 166 -21.39 -8.60 -15.39
C GLY A 166 -22.39 -9.18 -14.39
N TRP A 167 -22.66 -10.47 -14.48
CA TRP A 167 -23.54 -11.14 -13.51
C TRP A 167 -22.94 -11.14 -12.10
N VAL A 168 -21.64 -11.42 -11.97
CA VAL A 168 -20.94 -11.38 -10.66
C VAL A 168 -20.96 -9.97 -10.08
N ALA A 169 -20.74 -8.95 -10.91
CA ALA A 169 -20.79 -7.57 -10.48
C ALA A 169 -22.19 -7.12 -10.02
N ASP A 170 -23.24 -7.71 -10.60
CA ASP A 170 -24.62 -7.38 -10.24
C ASP A 170 -25.09 -8.08 -8.97
N ASN A 171 -24.73 -9.35 -8.83
CA ASN A 171 -25.22 -10.21 -7.74
C ASN A 171 -24.29 -10.28 -6.53
N GLY A 172 -23.02 -9.93 -6.65
CA GLY A 172 -22.04 -9.99 -5.56
C GLY A 172 -21.68 -11.41 -5.11
N MET A 173 -21.99 -12.40 -5.92
CA MET A 173 -21.71 -13.81 -5.61
C MET A 173 -20.68 -14.39 -6.58
N PRO A 174 -19.73 -15.22 -6.09
CA PRO A 174 -18.79 -15.89 -6.97
C PRO A 174 -19.48 -16.85 -7.92
N LEU A 175 -18.91 -17.01 -9.11
CA LEU A 175 -19.33 -18.03 -10.08
C LEU A 175 -18.15 -18.96 -10.38
N ARG A 176 -18.38 -20.25 -10.23
CA ARG A 176 -17.47 -21.31 -10.61
C ARG A 176 -18.13 -22.22 -11.64
N ILE A 177 -17.74 -22.05 -12.89
CA ILE A 177 -18.34 -22.70 -14.04
C ILE A 177 -17.35 -23.75 -14.58
N PRO A 178 -17.63 -25.04 -14.42
CA PRO A 178 -16.72 -26.10 -14.89
C PRO A 178 -16.73 -26.31 -16.40
N ASP A 179 -17.79 -25.90 -17.08
CA ASP A 179 -17.97 -26.01 -18.53
C ASP A 179 -18.85 -24.84 -19.02
N VAL A 180 -18.20 -23.83 -19.58
CA VAL A 180 -18.88 -22.58 -20.02
C VAL A 180 -19.88 -22.82 -21.14
N SER A 181 -19.72 -23.85 -21.95
CA SER A 181 -20.61 -24.17 -23.06
C SER A 181 -22.03 -24.54 -22.59
N LYS A 182 -22.16 -24.90 -21.32
CA LYS A 182 -23.43 -25.29 -20.67
C LYS A 182 -24.07 -24.20 -19.84
N ASP A 183 -23.41 -23.05 -19.69
CA ASP A 183 -23.91 -21.96 -18.88
C ASP A 183 -24.55 -20.87 -19.76
N SER A 184 -25.81 -20.59 -19.54
CA SER A 184 -26.59 -19.62 -20.34
C SER A 184 -26.14 -18.17 -20.18
N ARG A 185 -25.33 -17.88 -19.14
CA ARG A 185 -24.75 -16.53 -18.91
C ARG A 185 -23.50 -16.30 -19.74
N PHE A 186 -22.88 -17.35 -20.25
CA PHE A 186 -21.70 -17.24 -21.10
C PHE A 186 -22.05 -16.54 -22.42
N ALA A 187 -21.42 -15.38 -22.66
CA ALA A 187 -21.57 -14.59 -23.86
C ALA A 187 -20.26 -14.60 -24.67
N PRO A 188 -20.16 -15.45 -25.72
CA PRO A 188 -18.90 -15.60 -26.48
C PRO A 188 -18.31 -14.29 -27.00
N SER A 189 -19.16 -13.33 -27.35
CA SER A 189 -18.73 -12.01 -27.83
C SER A 189 -18.05 -11.15 -26.75
N ILE A 190 -18.21 -11.48 -25.48
CA ILE A 190 -17.67 -10.76 -24.32
C ILE A 190 -16.61 -11.63 -23.65
N ASP A 191 -16.92 -12.89 -23.36
CA ASP A 191 -16.12 -13.78 -22.53
C ASP A 191 -14.98 -14.47 -23.32
N VAL A 192 -15.01 -14.48 -24.66
CA VAL A 192 -13.95 -15.01 -25.56
C VAL A 192 -12.90 -13.95 -25.96
N LEU A 193 -13.14 -12.69 -25.65
CA LEU A 193 -12.21 -11.60 -26.00
C LEU A 193 -10.80 -11.80 -25.43
N ALA A 194 -10.64 -12.62 -24.39
CA ALA A 194 -9.32 -12.96 -23.81
C ALA A 194 -8.47 -13.91 -24.68
N GLY A 195 -8.92 -14.25 -25.91
CA GLY A 195 -8.12 -14.97 -26.91
C GLY A 195 -7.82 -16.43 -26.63
N SER A 196 -8.26 -16.98 -25.51
CA SER A 196 -8.21 -18.39 -25.19
C SER A 196 -9.61 -18.98 -25.25
N GLU A 197 -9.75 -20.20 -25.82
CA GLU A 197 -10.99 -20.96 -25.76
C GLU A 197 -11.36 -21.19 -24.29
N ALA A 198 -12.26 -20.39 -23.74
CA ALA A 198 -12.70 -20.55 -22.36
C ALA A 198 -13.42 -21.89 -22.21
N LYS A 199 -12.92 -22.78 -21.38
CA LYS A 199 -13.51 -24.07 -21.01
C LYS A 199 -14.14 -24.01 -19.63
N SER A 200 -13.45 -23.44 -18.68
CA SER A 200 -13.91 -23.25 -17.31
C SER A 200 -13.61 -21.84 -16.83
N VAL A 201 -14.48 -21.29 -15.99
CA VAL A 201 -14.36 -19.94 -15.45
C VAL A 201 -14.52 -19.97 -13.93
N LEU A 202 -13.69 -19.18 -13.26
CA LEU A 202 -13.90 -18.75 -11.88
C LEU A 202 -13.91 -17.20 -11.87
N CYS A 203 -15.06 -16.63 -11.56
CA CYS A 203 -15.23 -15.19 -11.46
C CYS A 203 -15.70 -14.83 -10.05
N VAL A 204 -15.00 -13.90 -9.39
CA VAL A 204 -15.27 -13.50 -8.02
C VAL A 204 -15.39 -11.99 -7.91
N PRO A 205 -16.27 -11.46 -7.01
CA PRO A 205 -16.41 -10.03 -6.82
C PRO A 205 -15.23 -9.45 -6.04
N LEU A 206 -14.72 -8.28 -6.46
CA LEU A 206 -13.91 -7.38 -5.67
C LEU A 206 -14.87 -6.55 -4.82
N GLN A 207 -15.11 -6.96 -3.60
CA GLN A 207 -16.15 -6.39 -2.76
C GLN A 207 -15.60 -5.76 -1.49
N THR A 208 -16.14 -4.59 -1.14
CA THR A 208 -15.88 -3.87 0.11
C THR A 208 -17.18 -3.71 0.92
N ARG A 209 -17.11 -3.08 2.09
CA ARG A 209 -18.30 -2.72 2.86
C ARG A 209 -19.21 -1.72 2.14
N SER A 210 -18.64 -0.89 1.26
CA SER A 210 -19.37 0.11 0.48
C SER A 210 -19.99 -0.45 -0.80
N GLY A 211 -19.67 -1.69 -1.19
CA GLY A 211 -20.22 -2.33 -2.39
C GLY A 211 -19.17 -3.06 -3.22
N ILE A 212 -19.57 -3.44 -4.41
CA ILE A 212 -18.71 -4.09 -5.40
C ILE A 212 -17.98 -3.00 -6.18
N ILE A 213 -16.66 -3.13 -6.27
CA ILE A 213 -15.77 -2.20 -6.99
C ILE A 213 -15.26 -2.79 -8.30
N GLY A 214 -15.47 -4.09 -8.53
CA GLY A 214 -15.02 -4.79 -9.72
C GLY A 214 -15.17 -6.29 -9.59
N VAL A 215 -14.58 -7.02 -10.52
CA VAL A 215 -14.52 -8.48 -10.53
C VAL A 215 -13.13 -8.97 -10.92
N LEU A 216 -12.77 -10.14 -10.42
CA LEU A 216 -11.58 -10.89 -10.79
C LEU A 216 -12.04 -12.17 -11.50
N GLU A 217 -11.70 -12.30 -12.77
CA GLU A 217 -12.09 -13.41 -13.62
C GLU A 217 -10.85 -14.24 -14.01
N LEU A 218 -10.97 -15.55 -13.89
CA LEU A 218 -9.91 -16.53 -14.19
C LEU A 218 -10.45 -17.57 -15.15
N LEU A 219 -9.68 -17.87 -16.19
CA LEU A 219 -10.03 -18.83 -17.23
C LEU A 219 -9.13 -20.06 -17.17
N ASN A 220 -9.73 -21.24 -17.37
CA ASN A 220 -9.04 -22.51 -17.57
C ASN A 220 -8.04 -22.85 -16.45
N GLY A 221 -8.54 -23.18 -15.27
CA GLY A 221 -7.70 -23.54 -14.11
C GLY A 221 -6.90 -24.81 -14.33
N HIS A 222 -5.76 -24.92 -13.59
CA HIS A 222 -4.96 -26.15 -13.49
C HIS A 222 -4.65 -26.85 -14.83
N GLN A 223 -4.20 -26.09 -15.83
CA GLN A 223 -3.89 -26.61 -17.17
C GLN A 223 -5.13 -27.19 -17.90
N GLY A 224 -6.22 -26.45 -17.87
CA GLY A 224 -7.48 -26.80 -18.55
C GLY A 224 -8.45 -27.62 -17.71
N HIS A 225 -8.17 -27.87 -16.44
CA HIS A 225 -9.12 -28.51 -15.53
C HIS A 225 -10.06 -27.48 -14.88
N ALA A 226 -11.27 -27.91 -14.55
CA ALA A 226 -12.25 -27.08 -13.86
C ALA A 226 -11.76 -26.68 -12.44
N TYR A 227 -12.09 -25.44 -12.04
CA TYR A 227 -11.83 -24.95 -10.69
C TYR A 227 -12.60 -25.76 -9.63
N ARG A 228 -12.01 -25.90 -8.45
CA ARG A 228 -12.58 -26.60 -7.31
C ARG A 228 -13.10 -25.58 -6.29
N GLY A 229 -13.96 -26.01 -5.35
CA GLY A 229 -14.44 -25.14 -4.26
C GLY A 229 -13.31 -24.48 -3.46
N ARG A 230 -12.20 -25.19 -3.33
CA ARG A 230 -11.00 -24.67 -2.66
C ARG A 230 -10.32 -23.51 -3.41
N ASP A 231 -10.34 -23.55 -4.73
CA ASP A 231 -9.79 -22.48 -5.57
C ASP A 231 -10.65 -21.21 -5.42
N GLU A 232 -11.97 -21.39 -5.38
CA GLU A 232 -12.94 -20.32 -5.12
C GLU A 232 -12.70 -19.67 -3.75
N GLU A 233 -12.54 -20.45 -2.67
CA GLU A 233 -12.26 -19.93 -1.34
C GLU A 233 -10.96 -19.09 -1.29
N ILE A 234 -9.89 -19.58 -1.92
CA ILE A 234 -8.60 -18.88 -1.95
C ILE A 234 -8.70 -17.59 -2.75
N ILE A 235 -9.35 -17.64 -3.92
CA ILE A 235 -9.48 -16.45 -4.78
C ILE A 235 -10.45 -15.45 -4.19
N MET A 236 -11.53 -15.85 -3.52
CA MET A 236 -12.41 -14.96 -2.74
C MET A 236 -11.64 -14.22 -1.63
N TYR A 237 -10.76 -14.93 -0.90
CA TYR A 237 -9.92 -14.28 0.10
C TYR A 237 -8.97 -13.24 -0.53
N LEU A 238 -8.28 -13.62 -1.63
CA LEU A 238 -7.40 -12.71 -2.36
C LEU A 238 -8.18 -11.50 -2.88
N ALA A 239 -9.35 -11.71 -3.46
CA ALA A 239 -10.23 -10.66 -3.97
C ALA A 239 -10.67 -9.66 -2.87
N GLY A 240 -10.97 -10.17 -1.68
CA GLY A 240 -11.30 -9.33 -0.53
C GLY A 240 -10.12 -8.45 -0.09
N GLN A 241 -8.90 -9.01 -0.01
CA GLN A 241 -7.70 -8.23 0.32
C GLN A 241 -7.35 -7.24 -0.79
N ALA A 242 -7.47 -7.66 -2.04
CA ALA A 242 -7.27 -6.83 -3.22
C ALA A 242 -8.22 -5.62 -3.21
N ALA A 243 -9.50 -5.84 -2.96
CA ALA A 243 -10.50 -4.77 -2.90
C ALA A 243 -10.16 -3.70 -1.84
N ILE A 244 -9.70 -4.12 -0.65
CA ILE A 244 -9.26 -3.20 0.41
C ILE A 244 -8.03 -2.40 -0.05
N SER A 245 -7.05 -3.05 -0.68
CA SER A 245 -5.82 -2.40 -1.15
C SER A 245 -6.11 -1.41 -2.29
N ILE A 246 -6.98 -1.76 -3.23
CA ILE A 246 -7.41 -0.88 -4.32
C ILE A 246 -8.07 0.39 -3.77
N ILE A 247 -9.05 0.25 -2.87
CA ILE A 247 -9.72 1.43 -2.27
C ILE A 247 -8.73 2.29 -1.49
N LYS A 248 -7.81 1.67 -0.74
CA LYS A 248 -6.76 2.43 -0.03
C LYS A 248 -5.90 3.24 -0.99
N THR A 249 -5.46 2.63 -2.10
CA THR A 249 -4.63 3.30 -3.10
C THR A 249 -5.39 4.44 -3.77
N GLN A 250 -6.64 4.21 -4.19
CA GLN A 250 -7.52 5.26 -4.75
C GLN A 250 -7.70 6.41 -3.76
N PHE A 251 -7.95 6.11 -2.49
CA PHE A 251 -8.09 7.16 -1.47
C PHE A 251 -6.83 8.02 -1.31
N VAL A 252 -5.63 7.40 -1.34
CA VAL A 252 -4.34 8.13 -1.27
C VAL A 252 -4.14 9.00 -2.51
N GLU A 253 -4.47 8.50 -3.69
CA GLU A 253 -4.40 9.26 -4.95
C GLU A 253 -5.38 10.43 -4.97
N ASP A 254 -6.62 10.20 -4.57
CA ASP A 254 -7.65 11.24 -4.46
C ASP A 254 -7.23 12.32 -3.45
N GLN A 255 -6.72 11.92 -2.28
CA GLN A 255 -6.22 12.87 -1.29
C GLN A 255 -5.11 13.75 -1.86
N LYS A 256 -4.16 13.17 -2.59
CA LYS A 256 -3.08 13.91 -3.25
C LYS A 256 -3.61 14.89 -4.32
N ASN A 257 -4.58 14.46 -5.10
CA ASN A 257 -5.23 15.32 -6.09
C ASN A 257 -5.99 16.47 -5.44
N TYR A 258 -6.73 16.22 -4.36
CA TYR A 258 -7.39 17.28 -3.59
C TYR A 258 -6.41 18.28 -3.01
N GLU A 259 -5.27 17.84 -2.47
CA GLU A 259 -4.21 18.72 -1.97
C GLU A 259 -3.73 19.68 -3.06
N ILE A 260 -3.48 19.16 -4.26
CA ILE A 260 -3.04 19.97 -5.41
C ILE A 260 -4.13 20.96 -5.85
N HIS A 261 -5.35 20.49 -6.07
CA HIS A 261 -6.45 21.33 -6.55
C HIS A 261 -6.84 22.44 -5.58
N ILE A 262 -6.89 22.14 -4.27
CA ILE A 262 -7.17 23.18 -3.25
C ILE A 262 -6.04 24.20 -3.23
N THR A 263 -4.77 23.77 -3.34
CA THR A 263 -3.64 24.70 -3.40
C THR A 263 -3.76 25.63 -4.62
N GLU A 264 -4.04 25.08 -5.81
CA GLU A 264 -4.19 25.89 -7.00
C GLU A 264 -5.36 26.89 -6.91
N MET A 265 -6.52 26.48 -6.38
CA MET A 265 -7.65 27.37 -6.15
C MET A 265 -7.30 28.53 -5.19
N LEU A 266 -6.56 28.22 -4.09
CA LEU A 266 -6.11 29.26 -3.16
C LEU A 266 -5.13 30.21 -3.80
N LEU A 267 -4.19 29.72 -4.63
CA LEU A 267 -3.23 30.55 -5.36
C LEU A 267 -3.94 31.47 -6.37
N GLU A 268 -4.90 30.96 -7.11
CA GLU A 268 -5.71 31.77 -8.03
C GLU A 268 -6.48 32.86 -7.26
N ALA A 269 -7.03 32.52 -6.10
CA ALA A 269 -7.72 33.48 -5.25
C ALA A 269 -6.75 34.57 -4.72
N ILE A 270 -5.53 34.19 -4.30
CA ILE A 270 -4.49 35.16 -3.86
C ILE A 270 -4.10 36.08 -5.03
N ASP A 271 -3.79 35.51 -6.20
CA ASP A 271 -3.41 36.27 -7.39
C ASP A 271 -4.52 37.24 -7.84
N PHE A 272 -5.81 36.81 -7.71
CA PHE A 272 -6.96 37.67 -8.00
C PHE A 272 -7.14 38.79 -6.96
N HIS A 273 -6.92 38.48 -5.68
CA HIS A 273 -7.07 39.45 -4.57
C HIS A 273 -5.93 40.48 -4.52
N MET A 274 -4.74 40.08 -4.97
CA MET A 274 -3.51 40.90 -5.02
C MET A 274 -2.87 40.88 -6.42
N PRO A 275 -3.47 41.54 -7.41
CA PRO A 275 -2.99 41.51 -8.80
C PRO A 275 -1.54 42.01 -8.98
N GLU A 276 -1.07 42.90 -8.10
CA GLU A 276 0.30 43.41 -8.05
C GLU A 276 1.33 42.36 -7.61
N LYS A 277 0.88 41.29 -6.95
CA LYS A 277 1.69 40.13 -6.55
C LYS A 277 1.45 38.88 -7.42
N GLN A 278 0.82 39.01 -8.58
CA GLN A 278 0.50 37.87 -9.43
C GLN A 278 1.73 36.98 -9.70
N GLY A 279 1.60 35.70 -9.43
CA GLY A 279 2.66 34.69 -9.59
C GLY A 279 3.78 34.76 -8.55
N HIS A 280 3.73 35.69 -7.59
CA HIS A 280 4.72 35.84 -6.52
C HIS A 280 4.91 34.54 -5.74
N SER A 281 3.85 33.94 -5.23
CA SER A 281 3.91 32.71 -4.44
C SER A 281 4.59 31.56 -5.19
N ARG A 282 4.34 31.42 -6.49
CA ARG A 282 5.02 30.39 -7.32
C ARG A 282 6.52 30.66 -7.48
N ARG A 283 6.92 31.94 -7.63
CA ARG A 283 8.35 32.30 -7.71
C ARG A 283 9.04 32.11 -6.37
N VAL A 284 8.41 32.49 -5.26
CA VAL A 284 8.92 32.22 -3.89
C VAL A 284 9.10 30.72 -3.66
N ALA A 285 8.12 29.90 -4.04
CA ALA A 285 8.24 28.44 -3.91
C ALA A 285 9.41 27.88 -4.76
N ARG A 286 9.66 28.43 -5.95
CA ARG A 286 10.80 28.04 -6.79
C ARG A 286 12.13 28.38 -6.11
N TYR A 287 12.30 29.59 -5.58
CA TYR A 287 13.53 30.00 -4.89
C TYR A 287 13.74 29.22 -3.59
N SER A 288 12.67 28.99 -2.81
CA SER A 288 12.72 28.15 -1.62
C SER A 288 13.17 26.73 -1.90
N ASN A 289 12.67 26.12 -2.99
CA ASN A 289 13.06 24.79 -3.42
C ASN A 289 14.52 24.71 -3.89
N MET A 290 15.05 25.79 -4.46
CA MET A 290 16.48 25.88 -4.82
C MET A 290 17.35 25.83 -3.57
N ILE A 291 17.02 26.60 -2.51
CA ILE A 291 17.72 26.56 -1.22
C ILE A 291 17.61 25.15 -0.61
N ALA A 292 16.40 24.57 -0.58
CA ALA A 292 16.19 23.23 0.00
C ALA A 292 16.99 22.12 -0.69
N LYS A 293 17.13 22.22 -2.03
CA LYS A 293 17.99 21.29 -2.80
C LYS A 293 19.46 21.46 -2.45
N SER A 294 19.96 22.70 -2.27
CA SER A 294 21.35 22.95 -1.90
C SER A 294 21.71 22.53 -0.48
N LEU A 295 20.70 22.29 0.35
CA LEU A 295 20.81 21.78 1.72
C LEU A 295 20.61 20.25 1.82
N ASP A 296 20.39 19.56 0.68
CA ASP A 296 20.06 18.13 0.64
C ASP A 296 18.89 17.74 1.57
N MET A 297 17.89 18.65 1.70
CA MET A 297 16.71 18.39 2.55
C MET A 297 15.96 17.13 2.08
N PRO A 298 15.43 16.31 3.02
CA PRO A 298 14.59 15.17 2.68
C PRO A 298 13.38 15.56 1.81
N GLU A 299 12.90 14.67 0.94
CA GLU A 299 11.77 14.94 0.04
C GLU A 299 10.49 15.36 0.78
N SER A 300 10.23 14.76 1.96
CA SER A 300 9.10 15.12 2.81
C SER A 300 9.17 16.56 3.33
N GLU A 301 10.38 17.04 3.65
CA GLU A 301 10.61 18.42 4.11
C GLU A 301 10.55 19.41 2.94
N LYS A 302 11.11 19.05 1.78
CA LYS A 302 10.98 19.84 0.55
C LYS A 302 9.53 20.00 0.14
N LYS A 303 8.72 18.93 0.25
CA LYS A 303 7.28 19.01 -0.02
C LYS A 303 6.57 19.99 0.92
N ARG A 304 6.83 19.93 2.23
CA ARG A 304 6.23 20.84 3.21
C ARG A 304 6.64 22.29 2.95
N LEU A 305 7.93 22.53 2.69
CA LEU A 305 8.44 23.87 2.35
C LEU A 305 7.80 24.41 1.07
N TYR A 306 7.62 23.57 0.06
CA TYR A 306 6.99 23.94 -1.20
C TYR A 306 5.56 24.46 -0.98
N PHE A 307 4.72 23.70 -0.29
CA PHE A 307 3.34 24.13 0.02
C PHE A 307 3.28 25.35 0.93
N ALA A 308 4.16 25.42 1.94
CA ALA A 308 4.26 26.59 2.79
C ALA A 308 4.63 27.85 1.99
N SER A 309 5.59 27.74 1.06
CA SER A 309 5.99 28.85 0.20
C SER A 309 4.88 29.28 -0.76
N LEU A 310 4.06 28.34 -1.26
CA LEU A 310 2.91 28.65 -2.09
C LEU A 310 1.82 29.41 -1.31
N LEU A 311 1.62 29.08 -0.04
CA LEU A 311 0.50 29.55 0.78
C LEU A 311 0.90 30.57 1.86
N HIS A 312 2.17 31.07 1.86
CA HIS A 312 2.64 31.98 2.92
C HIS A 312 1.78 33.23 3.04
N ASP A 313 1.28 33.75 1.94
CA ASP A 313 0.46 34.95 1.82
C ASP A 313 -1.06 34.68 1.86
N VAL A 314 -1.51 33.45 2.12
CA VAL A 314 -2.94 33.06 2.09
C VAL A 314 -3.81 33.89 3.04
N GLY A 315 -3.22 34.43 4.11
CA GLY A 315 -3.91 35.29 5.07
C GLY A 315 -4.47 36.57 4.48
N PHE A 316 -3.92 37.05 3.37
CA PHE A 316 -4.44 38.25 2.69
C PHE A 316 -5.86 38.04 2.15
N LEU A 317 -6.31 36.84 1.90
CA LEU A 317 -7.68 36.56 1.48
C LEU A 317 -8.74 37.00 2.50
N LYS A 318 -8.38 37.14 3.78
CA LYS A 318 -9.28 37.62 4.83
C LYS A 318 -9.00 39.07 5.26
N ILE A 319 -7.98 39.70 4.71
CA ILE A 319 -7.66 41.10 5.02
C ILE A 319 -8.26 41.98 3.92
N HIS A 320 -9.19 42.87 4.30
CA HIS A 320 -9.87 43.72 3.32
C HIS A 320 -8.89 44.72 2.69
N SER A 321 -8.86 44.73 1.36
CA SER A 321 -8.03 45.64 0.56
C SER A 321 -8.73 46.99 0.32
N ASP A 322 -9.14 47.69 1.38
CA ASP A 322 -9.46 49.10 1.21
C ASP A 322 -8.16 49.82 0.86
N ASN A 323 -8.18 50.74 -0.11
CA ASN A 323 -7.03 51.49 -0.65
C ASN A 323 -6.16 52.25 0.38
N SER A 324 -6.30 51.95 1.66
CA SER A 324 -5.55 52.47 2.80
C SER A 324 -5.03 51.35 3.69
N PHE A 325 -4.24 50.42 3.13
CA PHE A 325 -3.56 49.40 3.96
C PHE A 325 -2.73 50.09 5.06
N LYS A 326 -3.23 50.07 6.28
CA LYS A 326 -2.40 50.41 7.44
C LYS A 326 -1.38 49.30 7.61
N LYS A 327 -0.10 49.67 7.79
CA LYS A 327 1.01 48.74 8.02
C LYS A 327 0.70 47.64 9.04
N GLU A 328 -0.09 48.03 10.07
CA GLU A 328 -0.53 47.12 11.14
C GLU A 328 -1.49 46.02 10.69
N GLU A 329 -2.32 46.28 9.66
CA GLU A 329 -3.21 45.25 9.08
C GLU A 329 -2.44 44.29 8.19
N PHE A 330 -1.50 44.84 7.40
CA PHE A 330 -0.60 44.03 6.59
C PHE A 330 0.18 43.01 7.45
N MET A 331 0.68 43.43 8.62
CA MET A 331 1.43 42.56 9.53
C MET A 331 0.59 41.40 10.15
N LYS A 332 -0.73 41.41 9.98
CA LYS A 332 -1.59 40.33 10.51
C LYS A 332 -1.70 39.09 9.62
N HIS A 333 -1.33 39.21 8.32
CA HIS A 333 -1.54 38.07 7.38
C HIS A 333 -0.87 36.78 7.80
N PRO A 334 0.31 36.71 8.47
CA PRO A 334 0.86 35.43 8.90
C PRO A 334 -0.01 34.74 9.95
N VAL A 335 -0.56 35.51 10.90
CA VAL A 335 -1.46 35.00 11.94
C VAL A 335 -2.78 34.54 11.32
N VAL A 336 -3.35 35.36 10.45
CA VAL A 336 -4.61 35.04 9.74
C VAL A 336 -4.41 33.81 8.86
N GLY A 337 -3.29 33.74 8.13
CA GLY A 337 -2.93 32.58 7.29
C GLY A 337 -2.77 31.30 8.11
N TYR A 338 -2.09 31.38 9.23
CA TYR A 338 -1.97 30.27 10.17
C TYR A 338 -3.34 29.74 10.62
N GLU A 339 -4.25 30.63 11.05
CA GLU A 339 -5.59 30.24 11.50
C GLU A 339 -6.46 29.68 10.36
N MET A 340 -6.24 30.09 9.13
CA MET A 340 -6.93 29.55 7.95
C MET A 340 -6.47 28.15 7.59
N ILE A 341 -5.17 27.89 7.65
CA ILE A 341 -4.56 26.67 7.14
C ILE A 341 -4.51 25.55 8.20
N LYS A 342 -4.28 25.90 9.46
CA LYS A 342 -4.15 24.94 10.57
C LYS A 342 -5.31 23.93 10.70
N PRO A 343 -6.60 24.27 10.47
CA PRO A 343 -7.69 23.30 10.56
C PRO A 343 -7.71 22.26 9.42
N ILE A 344 -6.94 22.49 8.35
CA ILE A 344 -6.89 21.60 7.19
C ILE A 344 -5.81 20.56 7.46
N ASN A 345 -6.21 19.29 7.68
CA ASN A 345 -5.32 18.23 8.14
C ASN A 345 -4.02 18.10 7.34
N PHE A 346 -4.09 18.15 6.00
CA PHE A 346 -2.91 18.01 5.14
C PHE A 346 -2.02 19.26 5.06
N TYR A 347 -2.48 20.42 5.63
CA TYR A 347 -1.69 21.64 5.75
C TYR A 347 -1.31 21.99 7.20
N ALA A 348 -1.78 21.22 8.19
CA ALA A 348 -1.53 21.51 9.60
C ALA A 348 -0.03 21.62 9.91
N ASP A 349 0.79 20.78 9.27
CA ASP A 349 2.24 20.74 9.47
C ASP A 349 2.98 21.96 8.91
N ILE A 350 2.42 22.64 7.91
CA ILE A 350 3.04 23.83 7.30
C ILE A 350 2.55 25.14 7.91
N ALA A 351 1.46 25.12 8.66
CA ALA A 351 0.90 26.34 9.29
C ALA A 351 1.92 27.11 10.15
N PRO A 352 2.79 26.48 10.96
CA PRO A 352 3.83 27.19 11.70
C PRO A 352 4.83 27.94 10.81
N PHE A 353 5.11 27.43 9.59
CA PHE A 353 6.03 28.09 8.66
C PHE A 353 5.41 29.36 8.09
N ILE A 354 4.10 29.31 7.79
CA ILE A 354 3.29 30.46 7.39
C ILE A 354 3.22 31.51 8.51
N LEU A 355 3.07 31.07 9.77
CA LEU A 355 3.03 31.99 10.92
C LEU A 355 4.33 32.78 11.08
N HIS A 356 5.47 32.16 10.83
CA HIS A 356 6.78 32.68 11.20
C HIS A 356 7.65 33.19 10.05
N HIS A 357 7.12 33.26 8.79
CA HIS A 357 7.94 33.68 7.64
C HIS A 357 8.40 35.15 7.68
N HIS A 358 7.78 36.00 8.51
CA HIS A 358 8.22 37.34 8.77
C HIS A 358 9.01 37.53 10.09
N GLU A 359 9.40 36.41 10.73
CA GLU A 359 10.37 36.53 11.82
C GLU A 359 11.75 36.87 11.26
N ARG A 360 12.49 37.66 12.02
CA ARG A 360 13.86 38.08 11.68
C ARG A 360 14.86 37.31 12.52
N TYR A 361 15.98 37.00 11.91
CA TYR A 361 17.04 36.23 12.57
C TYR A 361 17.55 36.91 13.86
N ASP A 362 17.54 38.27 13.91
CA ASP A 362 17.90 39.10 15.07
C ASP A 362 16.82 39.14 16.17
N GLY A 363 15.59 38.67 15.92
CA GLY A 363 14.45 38.66 16.83
C GLY A 363 13.60 39.92 16.81
N PHE A 364 13.81 40.84 15.85
CA PHE A 364 12.97 42.02 15.67
C PHE A 364 11.84 41.84 14.66
N GLY A 365 11.54 40.60 14.32
CA GLY A 365 10.44 40.22 13.44
C GLY A 365 9.08 40.13 14.11
N TYR A 366 8.11 39.55 13.45
CA TYR A 366 6.75 39.35 13.93
C TYR A 366 6.21 37.99 13.43
N PRO A 367 5.20 37.39 14.09
CA PRO A 367 4.41 37.93 15.23
C PRO A 367 5.01 37.57 16.60
N ALA A 368 5.84 36.55 16.72
CA ALA A 368 6.27 35.98 18.00
C ALA A 368 7.64 36.48 18.47
N LYS A 369 8.36 37.25 17.65
CA LYS A 369 9.72 37.77 17.89
C LYS A 369 10.72 36.66 18.20
N LEU A 370 10.60 35.55 17.46
CA LEU A 370 11.57 34.44 17.53
C LEU A 370 12.94 34.89 17.04
N LYS A 371 14.00 34.27 17.57
CA LYS A 371 15.39 34.65 17.24
C LYS A 371 16.21 33.45 16.81
N GLY A 372 17.01 33.61 15.76
CA GLY A 372 17.98 32.63 15.32
C GLY A 372 17.36 31.29 14.91
N ALA A 373 17.94 30.20 15.36
CA ALA A 373 17.51 28.84 15.01
C ALA A 373 16.18 28.41 15.68
N ILE A 374 15.59 29.21 16.56
CA ILE A 374 14.26 28.95 17.12
C ILE A 374 13.18 29.16 16.02
N ILE A 375 13.44 30.03 15.03
CA ILE A 375 12.61 30.20 13.86
C ILE A 375 12.69 28.90 13.02
N PRO A 376 11.56 28.30 12.62
CA PRO A 376 11.57 27.13 11.74
C PRO A 376 12.44 27.37 10.49
N ILE A 377 13.23 26.38 10.10
CA ILE A 377 14.15 26.54 8.96
C ILE A 377 13.39 26.89 7.68
N GLU A 378 12.21 26.31 7.49
CA GLU A 378 11.34 26.57 6.35
C GLU A 378 10.89 28.04 6.32
N ALA A 379 10.53 28.61 7.46
CA ALA A 379 10.16 30.03 7.57
C ALA A 379 11.34 30.94 7.23
N ARG A 380 12.58 30.60 7.69
CA ARG A 380 13.80 31.35 7.36
C ARG A 380 14.12 31.28 5.86
N ILE A 381 13.88 30.12 5.22
CA ILE A 381 14.05 29.95 3.77
C ILE A 381 13.04 30.81 3.00
N ILE A 382 11.75 30.76 3.41
CA ILE A 382 10.68 31.55 2.79
C ILE A 382 11.00 33.03 2.88
N ALA A 383 11.46 33.53 4.04
CA ALA A 383 11.83 34.94 4.22
C ALA A 383 12.90 35.44 3.21
N ILE A 384 13.91 34.60 2.93
CA ILE A 384 14.96 34.91 1.93
C ILE A 384 14.36 34.92 0.52
N ALA A 385 13.61 33.89 0.16
CA ALA A 385 13.02 33.73 -1.15
C ALA A 385 12.00 34.84 -1.47
N GLU A 386 11.16 35.20 -0.51
CA GLU A 386 10.20 36.30 -0.63
C GLU A 386 10.88 37.66 -0.77
N ALA A 387 11.89 37.93 0.05
CA ALA A 387 12.64 39.17 -0.05
C ALA A 387 13.34 39.30 -1.41
N PHE A 388 13.95 38.23 -1.91
CA PHE A 388 14.57 38.18 -3.21
C PHE A 388 13.55 38.45 -4.33
N ASP A 389 12.42 37.69 -4.34
CA ASP A 389 11.39 37.91 -5.35
C ASP A 389 10.84 39.34 -5.33
N THR A 390 10.59 39.88 -4.17
CA THR A 390 10.11 41.25 -4.01
C THR A 390 11.10 42.29 -4.54
N MET A 391 12.40 42.05 -4.46
CA MET A 391 13.42 42.94 -4.99
C MET A 391 13.58 42.88 -6.50
N VAL A 392 13.45 41.69 -7.10
CA VAL A 392 13.71 41.49 -8.56
C VAL A 392 12.45 41.53 -9.42
N SER A 393 11.26 41.42 -8.80
CA SER A 393 9.99 41.43 -9.53
C SER A 393 9.55 42.86 -9.86
N ASN A 394 8.95 43.02 -11.05
CA ASN A 394 8.34 44.28 -11.46
C ASN A 394 6.98 44.44 -10.77
N THR A 395 6.92 45.28 -9.75
CA THR A 395 5.68 45.64 -9.06
C THR A 395 5.32 47.09 -9.37
N SER A 396 4.03 47.47 -9.27
CA SER A 396 3.57 48.80 -9.57
C SER A 396 4.19 49.93 -8.71
N TYR A 397 4.88 49.53 -7.62
CA TYR A 397 5.39 50.48 -6.62
C TYR A 397 6.91 50.66 -6.60
N ARG A 398 7.68 49.82 -7.31
CA ARG A 398 9.15 49.88 -7.28
C ARG A 398 9.77 49.37 -8.55
N VAL A 399 10.82 50.06 -9.00
CA VAL A 399 11.70 49.58 -10.08
C VAL A 399 12.45 48.33 -9.56
N PRO A 400 12.41 47.21 -10.30
CA PRO A 400 13.11 46.00 -9.90
C PRO A 400 14.62 46.21 -9.81
N LEU A 401 15.25 45.62 -8.82
CA LEU A 401 16.70 45.54 -8.72
C LEU A 401 17.23 44.48 -9.71
N SER A 402 18.47 44.68 -10.13
CA SER A 402 19.17 43.58 -10.78
C SER A 402 19.41 42.41 -9.78
N THR A 403 19.55 41.19 -10.32
CA THR A 403 19.85 40.01 -9.49
C THR A 403 21.09 40.25 -8.61
N SER A 404 22.14 40.86 -9.12
CA SER A 404 23.36 41.17 -8.37
C SER A 404 23.11 42.13 -7.20
N LEU A 405 22.33 43.21 -7.42
CA LEU A 405 21.99 44.15 -6.36
C LEU A 405 21.09 43.52 -5.28
N ALA A 406 20.16 42.65 -5.68
CA ALA A 406 19.31 41.91 -4.74
C ALA A 406 20.14 40.94 -3.88
N ILE A 407 21.13 40.26 -4.46
CA ILE A 407 22.07 39.42 -3.75
C ILE A 407 22.91 40.22 -2.75
N GLU A 408 23.46 41.37 -3.14
CA GLU A 408 24.19 42.25 -2.26
C GLU A 408 23.34 42.71 -1.06
N GLU A 409 22.03 43.02 -1.28
CA GLU A 409 21.13 43.38 -0.21
C GLU A 409 20.84 42.24 0.76
N LEU A 410 20.65 41.02 0.26
CA LEU A 410 20.53 39.82 1.11
C LEU A 410 21.80 39.59 1.95
N GLN A 411 22.98 39.71 1.36
CA GLN A 411 24.25 39.57 2.07
C GLN A 411 24.46 40.66 3.14
N ARG A 412 24.06 41.90 2.86
CA ARG A 412 24.15 43.02 3.81
C ARG A 412 23.28 42.77 5.05
N ASN A 413 22.13 42.10 4.88
CA ASN A 413 21.18 41.81 5.95
C ASN A 413 21.37 40.42 6.56
N ALA A 414 22.38 39.66 6.16
CA ALA A 414 22.73 38.38 6.75
C ALA A 414 23.15 38.54 8.24
N GLY A 415 22.64 37.68 9.11
CA GLY A 415 22.83 37.76 10.56
C GLY A 415 21.90 38.76 11.28
N THR A 416 21.18 39.59 10.55
CA THR A 416 20.15 40.50 11.09
C THR A 416 18.76 40.09 10.65
N GLN A 417 18.34 40.41 9.46
CA GLN A 417 17.03 39.98 8.93
C GLN A 417 17.04 38.52 8.56
N PHE A 418 18.09 38.04 7.93
CA PHE A 418 18.19 36.69 7.34
C PHE A 418 19.20 35.82 8.05
N ASP A 419 18.97 34.51 7.99
CA ASP A 419 19.93 33.51 8.40
C ASP A 419 21.18 33.56 7.51
N PRO A 420 22.39 33.81 8.08
CA PRO A 420 23.59 33.98 7.28
C PRO A 420 24.01 32.74 6.49
N ASP A 421 23.79 31.55 7.06
CA ASP A 421 24.14 30.30 6.39
C ASP A 421 23.23 30.02 5.20
N LEU A 422 21.94 30.31 5.36
CA LEU A 422 20.95 30.14 4.29
C LEU A 422 21.16 31.18 3.15
N VAL A 423 21.50 32.43 3.51
CA VAL A 423 21.86 33.46 2.51
C VAL A 423 23.05 32.99 1.69
N LYS A 424 24.12 32.51 2.36
CA LYS A 424 25.31 31.98 1.68
C LYS A 424 24.94 30.85 0.69
N LYS A 425 24.11 29.91 1.11
CA LYS A 425 23.64 28.79 0.27
C LYS A 425 22.80 29.27 -0.91
N PHE A 426 21.95 30.26 -0.73
CA PHE A 426 21.16 30.83 -1.79
C PHE A 426 22.04 31.52 -2.84
N VAL A 427 23.03 32.31 -2.42
CA VAL A 427 23.97 33.00 -3.30
C VAL A 427 24.78 32.00 -4.12
N GLU A 428 25.41 30.99 -3.46
CA GLU A 428 26.12 29.90 -4.14
C GLU A 428 25.27 29.22 -5.23
N THR A 429 23.98 29.03 -4.95
CA THR A 429 23.05 28.39 -5.87
C THR A 429 22.70 29.28 -7.05
N MET A 430 22.52 30.57 -6.84
CA MET A 430 22.24 31.55 -7.90
C MET A 430 23.44 31.71 -8.84
N GLU A 431 24.67 31.79 -8.33
CA GLU A 431 25.89 31.88 -9.12
C GLU A 431 26.08 30.64 -10.02
N LEU A 432 25.77 29.44 -9.52
CA LEU A 432 25.81 28.19 -10.31
C LEU A 432 24.77 28.16 -11.43
N GLN A 433 23.60 28.80 -11.25
CA GLN A 433 22.58 28.90 -12.28
C GLN A 433 23.02 29.88 -13.40
N ASP A 434 23.49 31.08 -13.03
CA ASP A 434 23.96 32.08 -13.99
C ASP A 434 25.09 31.53 -14.89
N GLN A 435 26.00 30.71 -14.30
CA GLN A 435 27.04 30.02 -15.08
C GLN A 435 26.48 28.98 -16.06
N LYS A 436 25.38 28.29 -15.74
CA LYS A 436 24.75 27.31 -16.64
C LYS A 436 23.98 27.99 -17.77
N GLU A 437 23.30 29.10 -17.47
CA GLU A 437 22.55 29.86 -18.48
C GLU A 437 23.45 30.67 -19.38
N GLY A 438 24.64 31.10 -18.92
CA GLY A 438 25.67 31.78 -19.74
C GLY A 438 26.47 30.82 -20.64
N LEU A 439 26.30 29.50 -20.48
CA LEU A 439 26.95 28.45 -21.30
C LEU A 439 26.00 27.80 -22.31
N SER A 440 24.72 28.19 -22.35
CA SER A 440 23.70 27.75 -23.31
C SER A 440 23.40 28.84 -24.32
#